data_d4eb6400b3aba9e0ebb9f3e2fb6c6a4a
#
_entry.id   d4eb6400b3aba9e0ebb9f3e2fb6c6a4a
#
_cell.length_a   1.000
_cell.length_b   1.000
_cell.length_c   1.000
_cell.angle_alpha   90.00
_cell.angle_beta   90.00
_cell.angle_gamma   90.00
#
_symmetry.space_group_name_H-M   'P 1'
#
loop_
_entity.id
_entity.type
_entity.pdbx_description
1 polymer ?
#
loop_
_entity_poly.entity_id
_entity_poly.type
_entity_poly.pdbx_seq_one_letter_code
_entity_poly.pdbx_strand_id
1 'polypeptide(L)'
;MNGQLLNEGYFPVEELSFLQLNIVKTDLMREGKIMKEQDTLEAVEKMRIDWKKNDDKRDSGLPHDLPEIKRVDDIQYGNDPKWNLLDIYLPKNIEGKIPIIINIHGGGWVYGTKETYQFYGLGMAKRGFAFINPNYKLGPEVKFPEELNQVNEYIHWVAKHADEYNLDKNNVFLVGDSAGGQMAEQYTAILTNPVYREKFGYTLPDLKFRAVALNSPATFMKDSGMMMGATLAYFDPEVMKSAKNQDLIDVEKYITGDFLPTFISTANEDFIHDCAVRLDGFLRAKGVEVIQKSWGDEKHPEPHVFLINQKNELARKANDEDREKIIEIVKI
;
A
#
# COMPACT_ATOMS: atom_id res chain seq x y z
N MET A 1 45.97 -27.73 3.89
CA MET A 1 45.50 -28.21 5.19
C MET A 1 44.33 -27.34 5.64
N ASN A 2 43.24 -28.01 5.91
CA ASN A 2 42.05 -27.56 6.65
C ASN A 2 41.15 -26.49 6.01
N GLY A 3 40.22 -27.00 5.20
CA GLY A 3 38.93 -26.38 5.05
C GLY A 3 38.14 -26.53 6.35
N GLN A 4 37.49 -25.49 6.79
CA GLN A 4 36.38 -25.57 7.74
C GLN A 4 35.13 -25.03 7.07
N LEU A 5 34.15 -25.92 6.99
CA LEU A 5 32.78 -25.71 6.60
C LEU A 5 32.18 -24.55 7.43
N LEU A 6 31.72 -23.52 6.76
CA LEU A 6 30.81 -22.53 7.38
C LEU A 6 29.44 -23.17 7.47
N ASN A 7 29.04 -23.44 8.68
CA ASN A 7 27.70 -23.88 9.06
C ASN A 7 26.65 -22.84 8.62
N GLU A 8 25.58 -23.32 8.04
CA GLU A 8 24.38 -22.56 7.68
C GLU A 8 23.76 -21.96 8.95
N GLY A 9 24.11 -20.70 9.24
CA GLY A 9 23.45 -19.90 10.26
C GLY A 9 22.43 -18.96 9.62
N TYR A 10 21.15 -19.26 9.79
CA TYR A 10 20.08 -18.30 9.53
C TYR A 10 20.25 -17.12 10.49
N PHE A 11 20.57 -15.95 9.95
CA PHE A 11 20.53 -14.70 10.72
C PHE A 11 19.10 -14.16 10.73
N PRO A 12 18.59 -13.71 11.89
CA PRO A 12 17.29 -13.04 11.95
C PRO A 12 17.37 -11.72 11.19
N VAL A 13 16.37 -11.46 10.37
CA VAL A 13 16.25 -10.28 9.48
C VAL A 13 16.26 -8.96 10.28
N GLU A 14 16.04 -9.03 11.59
CA GLU A 14 15.96 -7.89 12.52
C GLU A 14 17.33 -7.21 12.82
N GLU A 15 18.46 -7.79 12.41
CA GLU A 15 19.81 -7.27 12.71
C GLU A 15 20.67 -6.94 11.48
N LEU A 16 20.14 -7.06 10.27
CA LEU A 16 20.91 -6.79 9.06
C LEU A 16 20.93 -5.29 8.73
N SER A 17 22.11 -4.68 8.74
CA SER A 17 22.32 -3.34 8.23
C SER A 17 21.99 -3.26 6.72
N PHE A 18 21.67 -2.06 6.24
CA PHE A 18 21.37 -1.77 4.82
C PHE A 18 22.43 -2.37 3.85
N LEU A 19 23.70 -2.38 4.27
CA LEU A 19 24.80 -2.96 3.48
C LEU A 19 24.70 -4.50 3.41
N GLN A 20 24.30 -5.15 4.49
CA GLN A 20 24.15 -6.62 4.57
C GLN A 20 22.92 -7.10 3.78
N LEU A 21 21.81 -6.35 3.81
CA LEU A 21 20.65 -6.61 2.97
C LEU A 21 20.98 -6.50 1.48
N ASN A 22 21.81 -5.52 1.07
CA ASN A 22 22.28 -5.38 -0.31
C ASN A 22 23.25 -6.48 -0.72
N ILE A 23 24.10 -6.97 0.17
CA ILE A 23 25.01 -8.10 -0.10
C ILE A 23 24.22 -9.39 -0.27
N VAL A 24 23.25 -9.67 0.61
CA VAL A 24 22.35 -10.82 0.50
C VAL A 24 21.51 -10.74 -0.78
N LYS A 25 21.01 -9.54 -1.12
CA LYS A 25 20.30 -9.26 -2.37
C LYS A 25 21.15 -9.55 -3.61
N THR A 26 22.45 -9.20 -3.56
CA THR A 26 23.39 -9.40 -4.68
C THR A 26 23.79 -10.87 -4.84
N ASP A 27 23.97 -11.60 -3.77
CA ASP A 27 24.37 -13.01 -3.79
C ASP A 27 23.21 -13.94 -4.18
N LEU A 28 21.98 -13.67 -3.73
CA LEU A 28 20.77 -14.39 -4.14
C LEU A 28 20.45 -14.18 -5.63
N MET A 29 20.73 -12.99 -6.18
CA MET A 29 20.62 -12.73 -7.62
C MET A 29 21.67 -13.44 -8.46
N ARG A 30 22.87 -13.69 -7.91
CA ARG A 30 23.96 -14.38 -8.61
C ARG A 30 23.77 -15.90 -8.71
N GLU A 31 23.06 -16.51 -7.76
CA GLU A 31 22.94 -17.97 -7.72
C GLU A 31 21.78 -18.54 -8.56
N GLY A 32 20.88 -17.71 -9.12
CA GLY A 32 19.83 -18.17 -10.03
C GLY A 32 18.90 -19.26 -9.46
N LYS A 33 18.86 -19.40 -8.13
CA LYS A 33 17.98 -20.36 -7.46
C LYS A 33 16.54 -19.86 -7.55
N ILE A 34 15.79 -20.42 -8.48
CA ILE A 34 14.31 -20.37 -8.43
C ILE A 34 13.92 -21.06 -7.11
N MET A 35 13.35 -20.30 -6.17
CA MET A 35 12.78 -20.90 -4.95
C MET A 35 11.75 -21.93 -5.38
N LYS A 36 11.77 -23.11 -4.75
CA LYS A 36 10.71 -24.09 -4.96
C LYS A 36 9.40 -23.49 -4.44
N GLU A 37 8.29 -23.86 -5.05
CA GLU A 37 6.95 -23.40 -4.63
C GLU A 37 6.71 -23.62 -3.12
N GLN A 38 7.18 -24.76 -2.60
CA GLN A 38 7.10 -25.08 -1.17
C GLN A 38 7.86 -24.07 -0.31
N ASP A 39 9.06 -23.66 -0.70
CA ASP A 39 9.89 -22.68 0.03
C ASP A 39 9.19 -21.30 0.06
N THR A 40 8.51 -20.95 -1.03
CA THR A 40 7.71 -19.69 -1.13
C THR A 40 6.52 -19.72 -0.19
N LEU A 41 5.78 -20.84 -0.11
CA LEU A 41 4.63 -20.98 0.78
C LEU A 41 5.04 -20.94 2.26
N GLU A 42 6.14 -21.58 2.62
CA GLU A 42 6.69 -21.52 3.98
C GLU A 42 7.15 -20.10 4.35
N ALA A 43 7.75 -19.37 3.40
CA ALA A 43 8.12 -17.97 3.60
C ALA A 43 6.90 -17.07 3.82
N VAL A 44 5.80 -17.29 3.08
CA VAL A 44 4.53 -16.57 3.27
C VAL A 44 3.93 -16.85 4.64
N GLU A 45 3.87 -18.12 5.05
CA GLU A 45 3.31 -18.49 6.35
C GLU A 45 4.10 -17.84 7.49
N LYS A 46 5.42 -17.94 7.45
CA LYS A 46 6.30 -17.30 8.43
C LYS A 46 6.10 -15.79 8.47
N MET A 47 6.06 -15.13 7.32
CA MET A 47 5.84 -13.68 7.21
C MET A 47 4.49 -13.28 7.82
N ARG A 48 3.41 -14.01 7.51
CA ARG A 48 2.07 -13.77 8.06
C ARG A 48 2.06 -13.85 9.60
N ILE A 49 2.76 -14.83 10.18
CA ILE A 49 2.85 -15.01 11.63
C ILE A 49 3.66 -13.88 12.28
N ASP A 50 4.86 -13.61 11.76
CA ASP A 50 5.80 -12.65 12.35
C ASP A 50 5.24 -11.21 12.25
N TRP A 51 4.68 -10.84 11.10
CA TRP A 51 4.13 -9.50 10.89
C TRP A 51 2.86 -9.27 11.70
N LYS A 52 1.97 -10.27 11.77
CA LYS A 52 0.80 -10.17 12.65
C LYS A 52 1.19 -9.94 14.11
N LYS A 53 2.18 -10.67 14.60
CA LYS A 53 2.69 -10.49 15.98
C LYS A 53 3.22 -9.07 16.21
N ASN A 54 3.92 -8.49 15.22
CA ASN A 54 4.46 -7.14 15.31
C ASN A 54 3.34 -6.10 15.27
N ASP A 55 2.35 -6.27 14.40
CA ASP A 55 1.20 -5.38 14.29
C ASP A 55 0.33 -5.45 15.55
N ASP A 56 0.05 -6.63 16.09
CA ASP A 56 -0.70 -6.80 17.35
C ASP A 56 0.02 -6.08 18.51
N LYS A 57 1.37 -6.13 18.55
CA LYS A 57 2.18 -5.40 19.54
C LYS A 57 2.12 -3.89 19.31
N ARG A 58 2.25 -3.45 18.06
CA ARG A 58 2.13 -2.02 17.69
C ARG A 58 0.82 -1.45 18.19
N ASP A 59 -0.28 -2.14 17.95
CA ASP A 59 -1.64 -1.64 18.14
C ASP A 59 -2.24 -1.97 19.53
N SER A 60 -1.57 -2.81 20.31
CA SER A 60 -2.02 -3.21 21.65
C SER A 60 -2.40 -2.00 22.51
N GLY A 61 -3.62 -2.01 23.08
CA GLY A 61 -4.14 -0.96 23.96
C GLY A 61 -4.69 0.28 23.26
N LEU A 62 -4.69 0.34 21.93
CA LEU A 62 -5.41 1.38 21.21
C LEU A 62 -6.94 1.15 21.29
N PRO A 63 -7.75 2.21 21.41
CA PRO A 63 -9.19 2.07 21.51
C PRO A 63 -9.80 1.70 20.15
N HIS A 64 -10.62 0.65 20.13
CA HIS A 64 -11.36 0.21 18.95
C HIS A 64 -12.57 1.12 18.66
N ASP A 65 -13.16 1.71 19.67
CA ASP A 65 -14.30 2.59 19.58
C ASP A 65 -13.92 4.01 20.01
N LEU A 66 -14.28 4.97 19.18
CA LEU A 66 -14.10 6.40 19.43
C LEU A 66 -15.47 7.07 19.43
N PRO A 67 -15.85 7.84 20.49
CA PRO A 67 -17.18 8.46 20.58
C PRO A 67 -17.54 9.33 19.39
N GLU A 68 -16.54 9.99 18.80
CA GLU A 68 -16.69 10.89 17.64
C GLU A 68 -16.77 10.17 16.28
N ILE A 69 -16.53 8.86 16.24
CA ILE A 69 -16.55 8.07 14.99
C ILE A 69 -17.68 7.07 15.01
N LYS A 70 -18.37 6.94 13.88
CA LYS A 70 -19.29 5.83 13.60
C LYS A 70 -18.53 4.79 12.78
N ARG A 71 -18.46 3.57 13.25
CA ARG A 71 -17.98 2.40 12.51
C ARG A 71 -19.16 1.69 11.85
N VAL A 72 -18.89 1.20 10.64
CA VAL A 72 -19.76 0.24 9.95
C VAL A 72 -18.82 -0.86 9.46
N ASP A 73 -18.84 -1.98 10.13
CA ASP A 73 -17.88 -3.07 9.93
C ASP A 73 -18.47 -4.19 9.08
N ASP A 74 -17.58 -4.97 8.44
CA ASP A 74 -17.88 -6.21 7.71
C ASP A 74 -18.91 -6.08 6.58
N ILE A 75 -18.87 -4.97 5.86
CA ILE A 75 -19.70 -4.75 4.69
C ILE A 75 -19.16 -5.58 3.53
N GLN A 76 -19.97 -6.48 2.98
CA GLN A 76 -19.59 -7.29 1.84
C GLN A 76 -19.69 -6.48 0.53
N TYR A 77 -18.58 -6.31 -0.19
CA TYR A 77 -18.53 -5.57 -1.45
C TYR A 77 -18.51 -6.44 -2.71
N GLY A 78 -18.11 -7.70 -2.57
CA GLY A 78 -17.99 -8.68 -3.67
C GLY A 78 -18.51 -10.06 -3.29
N ASN A 79 -18.10 -11.08 -4.04
CA ASN A 79 -18.67 -12.41 -3.91
C ASN A 79 -17.99 -13.31 -2.86
N ASP A 80 -16.75 -13.00 -2.45
CA ASP A 80 -16.03 -13.79 -1.45
C ASP A 80 -16.38 -13.32 -0.03
N PRO A 81 -17.12 -14.10 0.78
CA PRO A 81 -17.57 -13.66 2.11
C PRO A 81 -16.44 -13.55 3.14
N LYS A 82 -15.24 -14.01 2.82
CA LYS A 82 -14.05 -13.90 3.67
C LYS A 82 -13.20 -12.70 3.30
N TRP A 83 -13.00 -12.50 1.99
CA TRP A 83 -12.03 -11.53 1.51
C TRP A 83 -12.66 -10.24 0.99
N ASN A 84 -13.88 -10.30 0.45
CA ASN A 84 -14.53 -9.11 -0.09
C ASN A 84 -15.36 -8.38 0.98
N LEU A 85 -14.70 -8.05 2.09
CA LEU A 85 -15.26 -7.27 3.20
C LEU A 85 -14.57 -5.93 3.31
N LEU A 86 -15.29 -4.89 3.70
CA LEU A 86 -14.74 -3.60 4.03
C LEU A 86 -15.41 -3.00 5.27
N ASP A 87 -14.65 -2.14 5.95
CA ASP A 87 -15.19 -1.29 7.02
C ASP A 87 -15.24 0.16 6.54
N ILE A 88 -16.18 0.92 7.09
CA ILE A 88 -16.27 2.37 6.89
C ILE A 88 -16.21 3.06 8.25
N TYR A 89 -15.28 4.00 8.40
CA TYR A 89 -15.18 4.85 9.59
C TYR A 89 -15.59 6.27 9.24
N LEU A 90 -16.67 6.76 9.87
CA LEU A 90 -17.32 8.02 9.56
C LEU A 90 -17.19 8.99 10.74
N PRO A 91 -16.67 10.21 10.55
CA PRO A 91 -16.77 11.25 11.56
C PRO A 91 -18.24 11.65 11.77
N LYS A 92 -18.70 11.76 13.05
CA LYS A 92 -20.10 12.04 13.37
C LYS A 92 -20.50 13.52 13.23
N ASN A 93 -19.53 14.43 13.39
CA ASN A 93 -19.80 15.87 13.51
C ASN A 93 -19.31 16.64 12.28
N ILE A 94 -19.68 16.15 11.08
CA ILE A 94 -19.40 16.85 9.82
C ILE A 94 -20.69 17.36 9.21
N GLU A 95 -20.69 18.64 8.88
CA GLU A 95 -21.77 19.24 8.09
C GLU A 95 -21.54 18.95 6.60
N GLY A 96 -22.61 18.56 5.90
CA GLY A 96 -22.53 18.23 4.47
C GLY A 96 -22.03 16.83 4.16
N LYS A 97 -21.53 16.66 2.93
CA LYS A 97 -20.96 15.39 2.46
C LYS A 97 -19.55 15.21 2.99
N ILE A 98 -19.17 13.97 3.29
CA ILE A 98 -17.90 13.63 3.91
C ILE A 98 -16.87 13.27 2.83
N PRO A 99 -15.71 13.95 2.74
CA PRO A 99 -14.65 13.58 1.80
C PRO A 99 -14.14 12.18 2.10
N ILE A 100 -13.71 11.46 1.06
CA ILE A 100 -13.45 10.03 1.13
C ILE A 100 -11.94 9.76 1.03
N ILE A 101 -11.40 8.97 1.95
CA ILE A 101 -10.13 8.25 1.74
C ILE A 101 -10.46 6.78 1.47
N ILE A 102 -9.99 6.26 0.35
CA ILE A 102 -10.04 4.84 0.03
C ILE A 102 -8.64 4.26 0.25
N ASN A 103 -8.54 3.31 1.15
CA ASN A 103 -7.27 2.66 1.50
C ASN A 103 -7.00 1.44 0.61
N ILE A 104 -5.74 1.28 0.21
CA ILE A 104 -5.20 0.03 -0.33
C ILE A 104 -4.08 -0.39 0.62
N HIS A 105 -4.34 -1.38 1.46
CA HIS A 105 -3.40 -1.75 2.51
C HIS A 105 -2.12 -2.39 1.95
N GLY A 106 -1.01 -2.24 2.68
CA GLY A 106 0.25 -2.92 2.40
C GLY A 106 0.28 -4.37 2.87
N GLY A 107 1.47 -4.94 2.85
CA GLY A 107 1.70 -6.30 3.33
C GLY A 107 2.37 -7.22 2.31
N GLY A 108 3.17 -6.67 1.38
CA GLY A 108 3.96 -7.44 0.41
C GLY A 108 3.11 -8.35 -0.48
N TRP A 109 1.87 -7.97 -0.75
CA TRP A 109 0.86 -8.74 -1.54
C TRP A 109 0.50 -10.11 -0.96
N VAL A 110 0.94 -10.44 0.25
CA VAL A 110 0.72 -11.76 0.89
C VAL A 110 0.19 -11.65 2.31
N TYR A 111 0.14 -10.44 2.88
CA TYR A 111 -0.28 -10.14 4.25
C TYR A 111 -1.12 -8.86 4.29
N GLY A 112 -1.74 -8.62 5.45
CA GLY A 112 -2.54 -7.43 5.71
C GLY A 112 -4.04 -7.71 5.68
N THR A 113 -4.77 -6.97 6.50
CA THR A 113 -6.24 -7.00 6.54
C THR A 113 -6.76 -5.63 7.00
N LYS A 114 -8.07 -5.39 6.84
CA LYS A 114 -8.74 -4.21 7.37
C LYS A 114 -8.55 -4.03 8.88
N GLU A 115 -8.42 -5.12 9.64
CA GLU A 115 -8.16 -5.08 11.08
C GLU A 115 -6.77 -4.50 11.39
N THR A 116 -5.76 -4.79 10.56
CA THR A 116 -4.40 -4.24 10.70
C THR A 116 -4.38 -2.72 10.50
N TYR A 117 -5.28 -2.18 9.68
CA TYR A 117 -5.35 -0.76 9.34
C TYR A 117 -6.44 0.01 10.07
N GLN A 118 -7.21 -0.65 10.95
CA GLN A 118 -8.35 -0.02 11.64
C GLN A 118 -7.94 1.24 12.44
N PHE A 119 -6.83 1.21 13.16
CA PHE A 119 -6.42 2.34 14.00
C PHE A 119 -5.91 3.53 13.17
N TYR A 120 -5.21 3.25 12.08
CA TYR A 120 -4.86 4.26 11.09
C TYR A 120 -6.12 4.89 10.48
N GLY A 121 -7.08 4.07 10.09
CA GLY A 121 -8.36 4.52 9.53
C GLY A 121 -9.18 5.35 10.53
N LEU A 122 -9.25 4.93 11.79
CA LEU A 122 -9.87 5.74 12.87
C LEU A 122 -9.16 7.08 13.04
N GLY A 123 -7.83 7.11 12.92
CA GLY A 123 -7.03 8.32 12.92
C GLY A 123 -7.38 9.26 11.76
N MET A 124 -7.59 8.75 10.55
CA MET A 124 -8.03 9.53 9.39
C MET A 124 -9.48 10.01 9.53
N ALA A 125 -10.35 9.19 10.10
CA ALA A 125 -11.72 9.59 10.37
C ALA A 125 -11.79 10.75 11.41
N LYS A 126 -10.93 10.77 12.42
CA LYS A 126 -10.79 11.93 13.33
C LYS A 126 -10.37 13.21 12.61
N ARG A 127 -9.67 13.10 11.50
CA ARG A 127 -9.24 14.21 10.66
C ARG A 127 -10.32 14.72 9.70
N GLY A 128 -11.51 14.13 9.74
CA GLY A 128 -12.67 14.58 8.99
C GLY A 128 -12.96 13.85 7.68
N PHE A 129 -12.29 12.71 7.43
CA PHE A 129 -12.54 11.89 6.25
C PHE A 129 -13.42 10.69 6.58
N ALA A 130 -14.25 10.27 5.64
CA ALA A 130 -14.75 8.91 5.62
C ALA A 130 -13.60 7.99 5.17
N PHE A 131 -13.22 7.04 6.00
CA PHE A 131 -12.15 6.11 5.67
C PHE A 131 -12.74 4.76 5.26
N ILE A 132 -12.51 4.37 4.03
CA ILE A 132 -12.90 3.08 3.46
C ILE A 132 -11.72 2.13 3.62
N ASN A 133 -11.92 1.07 4.37
CA ASN A 133 -10.89 0.13 4.79
C ASN A 133 -11.20 -1.29 4.32
N PRO A 134 -10.88 -1.65 3.08
CA PRO A 134 -11.21 -2.95 2.50
C PRO A 134 -10.17 -4.01 2.80
N ASN A 135 -10.63 -5.26 2.82
CA ASN A 135 -9.81 -6.44 2.51
C ASN A 135 -9.79 -6.67 1.00
N TYR A 136 -8.79 -7.37 0.54
CA TYR A 136 -8.72 -8.02 -0.77
C TYR A 136 -7.97 -9.35 -0.63
N LYS A 137 -8.20 -10.28 -1.55
CA LYS A 137 -7.60 -11.62 -1.49
C LYS A 137 -6.13 -11.55 -1.87
N LEU A 138 -5.29 -12.20 -1.08
CA LEU A 138 -3.84 -12.08 -1.12
C LEU A 138 -3.17 -13.26 -1.87
N GLY A 139 -1.94 -13.11 -2.30
CA GLY A 139 -1.10 -14.25 -2.65
C GLY A 139 -0.79 -15.14 -1.42
N PRO A 140 -0.76 -16.48 -1.56
CA PRO A 140 -0.81 -17.29 -2.79
C PRO A 140 -2.22 -17.62 -3.31
N GLU A 141 -3.28 -17.25 -2.56
CA GLU A 141 -4.67 -17.58 -2.87
C GLU A 141 -5.11 -16.96 -4.22
N VAL A 142 -4.45 -15.87 -4.61
CA VAL A 142 -4.57 -15.25 -5.93
C VAL A 142 -3.19 -14.90 -6.49
N LYS A 143 -3.13 -14.58 -7.77
CA LYS A 143 -1.92 -14.19 -8.50
C LYS A 143 -2.18 -12.86 -9.20
N PHE A 144 -1.07 -12.16 -9.54
CA PHE A 144 -1.14 -10.91 -10.30
C PHE A 144 -1.97 -11.07 -11.60
N PRO A 145 -2.91 -10.16 -11.93
CA PRO A 145 -3.22 -8.89 -11.26
C PRO A 145 -4.51 -8.94 -10.39
N GLU A 146 -4.88 -10.08 -9.80
CA GLU A 146 -6.20 -10.28 -9.18
C GLU A 146 -6.46 -9.38 -7.97
N GLU A 147 -5.46 -9.02 -7.19
CA GLU A 147 -5.63 -8.04 -6.10
C GLU A 147 -6.14 -6.70 -6.65
N LEU A 148 -5.57 -6.23 -7.76
CA LEU A 148 -5.97 -4.99 -8.39
C LEU A 148 -7.39 -5.06 -8.98
N ASN A 149 -7.84 -6.24 -9.44
CA ASN A 149 -9.23 -6.45 -9.86
C ASN A 149 -10.19 -6.21 -8.68
N GLN A 150 -9.85 -6.69 -7.48
CA GLN A 150 -10.66 -6.48 -6.28
C GLN A 150 -10.58 -5.03 -5.79
N VAL A 151 -9.43 -4.36 -5.93
CA VAL A 151 -9.32 -2.91 -5.73
C VAL A 151 -10.31 -2.15 -6.61
N ASN A 152 -10.38 -2.48 -7.90
CA ASN A 152 -11.35 -1.89 -8.81
C ASN A 152 -12.80 -2.20 -8.40
N GLU A 153 -13.07 -3.41 -7.92
CA GLU A 153 -14.40 -3.85 -7.48
C GLU A 153 -14.89 -3.04 -6.28
N TYR A 154 -14.09 -2.92 -5.21
CA TYR A 154 -14.55 -2.14 -4.05
C TYR A 154 -14.61 -0.64 -4.31
N ILE A 155 -13.78 -0.08 -5.19
CA ILE A 155 -13.88 1.32 -5.58
C ILE A 155 -15.20 1.60 -6.32
N HIS A 156 -15.61 0.70 -7.22
CA HIS A 156 -16.92 0.79 -7.85
C HIS A 156 -18.07 0.59 -6.85
N TRP A 157 -17.89 -0.28 -5.87
CA TRP A 157 -18.85 -0.43 -4.78
C TRP A 157 -19.02 0.88 -4.00
N VAL A 158 -17.93 1.56 -3.64
CA VAL A 158 -17.96 2.89 -2.98
C VAL A 158 -18.71 3.90 -3.82
N ALA A 159 -18.44 3.96 -5.12
CA ALA A 159 -19.15 4.88 -6.04
C ALA A 159 -20.66 4.66 -6.03
N LYS A 160 -21.09 3.39 -6.01
CA LYS A 160 -22.51 3.01 -6.00
C LYS A 160 -23.22 3.32 -4.68
N HIS A 161 -22.52 3.17 -3.56
CA HIS A 161 -23.09 3.28 -2.21
C HIS A 161 -22.76 4.62 -1.51
N ALA A 162 -22.11 5.56 -2.20
CA ALA A 162 -21.65 6.82 -1.60
C ALA A 162 -22.77 7.63 -0.94
N ASP A 163 -23.96 7.69 -1.55
CA ASP A 163 -25.09 8.45 -1.01
C ASP A 163 -25.68 7.82 0.26
N GLU A 164 -25.62 6.50 0.39
CA GLU A 164 -26.09 5.77 1.58
C GLU A 164 -25.28 6.15 2.84
N TYR A 165 -23.98 6.43 2.67
CA TYR A 165 -23.07 6.79 3.76
C TYR A 165 -22.75 8.29 3.82
N ASN A 166 -23.49 9.14 3.10
CA ASN A 166 -23.26 10.58 3.02
C ASN A 166 -21.85 10.98 2.53
N LEU A 167 -21.27 10.21 1.61
CA LEU A 167 -19.91 10.40 1.09
C LEU A 167 -19.90 11.45 -0.05
N ASP A 168 -18.80 12.21 -0.11
CA ASP A 168 -18.56 13.20 -1.17
C ASP A 168 -17.83 12.60 -2.36
N LYS A 169 -18.58 12.18 -3.38
CA LYS A 169 -18.04 11.66 -4.64
C LYS A 169 -17.09 12.62 -5.37
N ASN A 170 -17.16 13.92 -5.07
CA ASN A 170 -16.33 14.93 -5.72
C ASN A 170 -14.99 15.15 -5.04
N ASN A 171 -14.78 14.59 -3.84
CA ASN A 171 -13.59 14.74 -3.03
C ASN A 171 -13.11 13.37 -2.53
N VAL A 172 -12.48 12.62 -3.44
CA VAL A 172 -11.97 11.26 -3.17
C VAL A 172 -10.45 11.27 -3.23
N PHE A 173 -9.83 10.62 -2.26
CA PHE A 173 -8.41 10.44 -2.13
C PHE A 173 -8.08 8.96 -2.06
N LEU A 174 -7.05 8.55 -2.78
CA LEU A 174 -6.53 7.19 -2.70
C LEU A 174 -5.31 7.21 -1.76
N VAL A 175 -5.21 6.26 -0.87
CA VAL A 175 -4.03 6.08 -0.03
C VAL A 175 -3.57 4.64 -0.10
N GLY A 176 -2.26 4.42 -0.13
CA GLY A 176 -1.69 3.09 -0.06
C GLY A 176 -0.28 3.12 0.49
N ASP A 177 0.12 2.05 1.15
CA ASP A 177 1.46 1.90 1.70
C ASP A 177 2.14 0.63 1.18
N SER A 178 3.47 0.68 1.00
CA SER A 178 4.26 -0.47 0.55
C SER A 178 3.67 -1.13 -0.73
N ALA A 179 3.27 -2.39 -0.65
CA ALA A 179 2.55 -3.10 -1.72
C ALA A 179 1.23 -2.40 -2.12
N GLY A 180 0.48 -1.88 -1.12
CA GLY A 180 -0.71 -1.07 -1.37
C GLY A 180 -0.37 0.27 -2.02
N GLY A 181 0.81 0.84 -1.72
CA GLY A 181 1.34 2.02 -2.40
C GLY A 181 1.62 1.77 -3.88
N GLN A 182 2.17 0.61 -4.22
CA GLN A 182 2.34 0.18 -5.62
C GLN A 182 0.99 0.05 -6.33
N MET A 183 0.00 -0.59 -5.69
CA MET A 183 -1.33 -0.72 -6.28
C MET A 183 -2.07 0.63 -6.38
N ALA A 184 -1.86 1.56 -5.44
CA ALA A 184 -2.41 2.91 -5.49
C ALA A 184 -1.80 3.73 -6.64
N GLU A 185 -0.49 3.62 -6.86
CA GLU A 185 0.19 4.19 -8.03
C GLU A 185 -0.40 3.60 -9.31
N GLN A 186 -0.47 2.28 -9.40
CA GLN A 186 -0.99 1.56 -10.57
C GLN A 186 -2.43 1.91 -10.86
N TYR A 187 -3.30 1.96 -9.86
CA TYR A 187 -4.70 2.32 -10.04
C TYR A 187 -4.85 3.80 -10.44
N THR A 188 -4.01 4.69 -9.91
CA THR A 188 -3.97 6.11 -10.34
C THR A 188 -3.58 6.23 -11.81
N ALA A 189 -2.58 5.46 -12.26
CA ALA A 189 -2.23 5.41 -13.68
C ALA A 189 -3.39 4.88 -14.55
N ILE A 190 -4.16 3.90 -14.06
CA ILE A 190 -5.37 3.39 -14.73
C ILE A 190 -6.46 4.48 -14.80
N LEU A 191 -6.68 5.24 -13.72
CA LEU A 191 -7.65 6.33 -13.70
C LEU A 191 -7.32 7.43 -14.73
N THR A 192 -6.06 7.75 -14.89
CA THR A 192 -5.59 8.92 -15.65
C THR A 192 -5.13 8.60 -17.07
N ASN A 193 -4.85 7.33 -17.39
CA ASN A 193 -4.41 6.91 -18.71
C ASN A 193 -5.42 5.92 -19.34
N PRO A 194 -6.19 6.34 -20.36
CA PRO A 194 -7.20 5.47 -20.99
C PRO A 194 -6.59 4.25 -21.70
N VAL A 195 -5.37 4.37 -22.26
CA VAL A 195 -4.69 3.25 -22.93
C VAL A 195 -4.30 2.17 -21.90
N TYR A 196 -3.86 2.58 -20.72
CA TYR A 196 -3.51 1.65 -19.67
C TYR A 196 -4.76 0.99 -19.06
N ARG A 197 -5.81 1.79 -18.83
CA ARG A 197 -7.12 1.29 -18.35
C ARG A 197 -7.73 0.24 -19.26
N GLU A 198 -7.66 0.44 -20.58
CA GLU A 198 -8.17 -0.52 -21.57
C GLU A 198 -7.51 -1.89 -21.45
N LYS A 199 -6.22 -1.96 -21.09
CA LYS A 199 -5.49 -3.24 -20.91
C LYS A 199 -6.05 -4.09 -19.78
N PHE A 200 -6.65 -3.47 -18.77
CA PHE A 200 -7.37 -4.14 -17.69
C PHE A 200 -8.83 -4.42 -18.02
N GLY A 201 -9.39 -3.73 -19.00
CA GLY A 201 -10.82 -3.78 -19.31
C GLY A 201 -11.67 -3.06 -18.27
N TYR A 202 -11.08 -2.10 -17.50
CA TYR A 202 -11.80 -1.38 -16.46
C TYR A 202 -12.58 -0.19 -17.03
N THR A 203 -13.65 0.16 -16.34
CA THR A 203 -14.40 1.42 -16.54
C THR A 203 -14.02 2.41 -15.44
N LEU A 204 -14.27 3.70 -15.67
CA LEU A 204 -14.10 4.69 -14.62
C LEU A 204 -15.24 4.60 -13.59
N PRO A 205 -14.93 4.62 -12.29
CA PRO A 205 -15.94 4.76 -11.26
C PRO A 205 -16.53 6.18 -11.28
N ASP A 206 -17.78 6.33 -10.86
CA ASP A 206 -18.43 7.63 -10.66
C ASP A 206 -17.93 8.32 -9.37
N LEU A 207 -16.63 8.60 -9.35
CA LEU A 207 -15.89 9.25 -8.26
C LEU A 207 -14.86 10.21 -8.85
N LYS A 208 -14.71 11.39 -8.24
CA LYS A 208 -13.69 12.36 -8.62
C LYS A 208 -12.50 12.26 -7.69
N PHE A 209 -11.47 11.55 -8.14
CA PHE A 209 -10.20 11.47 -7.42
C PHE A 209 -9.45 12.80 -7.53
N ARG A 210 -8.95 13.28 -6.40
CA ARG A 210 -8.31 14.58 -6.27
C ARG A 210 -6.80 14.50 -6.08
N ALA A 211 -6.36 13.48 -5.36
CA ALA A 211 -4.95 13.21 -5.10
C ALA A 211 -4.74 11.75 -4.69
N VAL A 212 -3.48 11.32 -4.70
CA VAL A 212 -3.05 10.04 -4.16
C VAL A 212 -1.94 10.26 -3.12
N ALA A 213 -2.01 9.53 -2.00
CA ALA A 213 -0.94 9.46 -1.01
C ALA A 213 -0.27 8.09 -1.03
N LEU A 214 1.03 8.09 -1.21
CA LEU A 214 1.88 6.90 -1.35
C LEU A 214 2.86 6.84 -0.19
N ASN A 215 2.62 5.93 0.74
CA ASN A 215 3.39 5.80 1.97
C ASN A 215 4.41 4.67 1.80
N SER A 216 5.71 4.97 1.81
CA SER A 216 6.76 3.97 1.60
C SER A 216 6.47 3.05 0.40
N PRO A 217 6.14 3.58 -0.80
CA PRO A 217 5.56 2.77 -1.88
C PRO A 217 6.60 1.85 -2.53
N ALA A 218 6.20 0.61 -2.83
CA ALA A 218 7.01 -0.35 -3.58
C ALA A 218 6.85 -0.13 -5.09
N THR A 219 7.53 0.86 -5.66
CA THR A 219 7.43 1.25 -7.07
C THR A 219 8.56 0.69 -7.95
N PHE A 220 8.50 0.92 -9.26
CA PHE A 220 9.49 0.42 -10.23
C PHE A 220 9.66 -1.10 -10.15
N MET A 221 8.56 -1.83 -10.13
CA MET A 221 8.52 -3.27 -9.88
C MET A 221 9.46 -4.10 -10.76
N LYS A 222 9.74 -3.66 -11.98
CA LYS A 222 10.66 -4.36 -12.89
C LYS A 222 12.13 -4.26 -12.50
N ASP A 223 12.52 -3.21 -11.78
CA ASP A 223 13.92 -2.93 -11.43
C ASP A 223 14.20 -2.98 -9.92
N SER A 224 13.17 -2.82 -9.08
CA SER A 224 13.33 -2.67 -7.64
C SER A 224 13.74 -3.94 -6.90
N GLY A 225 13.63 -5.08 -7.57
CA GLY A 225 13.90 -6.39 -6.93
C GLY A 225 12.83 -6.81 -5.93
N MET A 226 11.62 -6.20 -5.97
CA MET A 226 10.54 -6.52 -5.05
C MET A 226 9.87 -7.87 -5.35
N MET A 227 9.96 -8.38 -6.59
CA MET A 227 9.41 -9.68 -6.98
C MET A 227 10.38 -10.81 -6.61
N MET A 228 10.51 -11.10 -5.30
CA MET A 228 11.40 -12.12 -4.76
C MET A 228 10.88 -12.69 -3.42
N GLY A 229 11.38 -13.84 -3.01
CA GLY A 229 11.02 -14.45 -1.73
C GLY A 229 9.52 -14.71 -1.63
N ALA A 230 8.90 -14.33 -0.52
CA ALA A 230 7.47 -14.52 -0.27
C ALA A 230 6.57 -13.84 -1.31
N THR A 231 7.00 -12.71 -1.92
CA THR A 231 6.18 -11.99 -2.90
C THR A 231 5.97 -12.76 -4.21
N LEU A 232 6.80 -13.79 -4.47
CA LEU A 232 6.60 -14.73 -5.59
C LEU A 232 5.32 -15.55 -5.44
N ALA A 233 4.73 -15.59 -4.26
CA ALA A 233 3.42 -16.19 -4.05
C ALA A 233 2.32 -15.43 -4.83
N TYR A 234 2.46 -14.11 -5.00
CA TYR A 234 1.59 -13.27 -5.83
C TYR A 234 2.14 -13.08 -7.24
N PHE A 235 3.42 -12.68 -7.35
CA PHE A 235 4.12 -12.53 -8.63
C PHE A 235 4.71 -13.87 -9.08
N ASP A 236 3.87 -14.86 -9.24
CA ASP A 236 4.27 -16.21 -9.65
C ASP A 236 5.11 -16.16 -10.95
N PRO A 237 6.31 -16.78 -10.98
CA PRO A 237 7.18 -16.71 -12.14
C PRO A 237 6.53 -17.21 -13.44
N GLU A 238 5.66 -18.21 -13.39
CA GLU A 238 4.96 -18.69 -14.58
C GLU A 238 3.91 -17.69 -15.06
N VAL A 239 3.17 -17.08 -14.14
CA VAL A 239 2.21 -16.00 -14.45
C VAL A 239 2.91 -14.77 -15.01
N MET A 240 4.08 -14.43 -14.45
CA MET A 240 4.86 -13.27 -14.85
C MET A 240 5.66 -13.48 -16.16
N LYS A 241 5.76 -14.70 -16.71
CA LYS A 241 6.28 -14.92 -18.08
C LYS A 241 5.40 -14.33 -19.18
N SER A 242 4.13 -14.09 -18.89
CA SER A 242 3.19 -13.49 -19.84
C SER A 242 3.64 -12.08 -20.24
N ALA A 243 3.77 -11.83 -21.54
CA ALA A 243 4.08 -10.48 -22.06
C ALA A 243 3.01 -9.45 -21.63
N LYS A 244 1.75 -9.88 -21.47
CA LYS A 244 0.68 -9.06 -20.93
C LYS A 244 0.99 -8.63 -19.50
N ASN A 245 1.33 -9.56 -18.61
CA ASN A 245 1.59 -9.26 -17.21
C ASN A 245 2.87 -8.42 -17.03
N GLN A 246 3.91 -8.68 -17.84
CA GLN A 246 5.10 -7.83 -17.90
C GLN A 246 4.81 -6.40 -18.32
N ASP A 247 3.84 -6.20 -19.20
CA ASP A 247 3.41 -4.88 -19.63
C ASP A 247 2.47 -4.23 -18.57
N LEU A 248 1.62 -5.01 -17.92
CA LEU A 248 0.74 -4.50 -16.87
C LEU A 248 1.49 -4.05 -15.61
N ILE A 249 2.58 -4.70 -15.23
CA ILE A 249 3.35 -4.34 -14.04
C ILE A 249 4.31 -3.15 -14.28
N ASP A 250 4.54 -2.75 -15.52
CA ASP A 250 5.39 -1.63 -15.92
C ASP A 250 4.60 -0.31 -15.83
N VAL A 251 4.23 0.07 -14.60
CA VAL A 251 3.30 1.18 -14.32
C VAL A 251 3.85 2.49 -14.83
N GLU A 252 5.12 2.76 -14.60
CA GLU A 252 5.78 4.03 -14.89
C GLU A 252 5.79 4.35 -16.39
N LYS A 253 5.72 3.32 -17.24
CA LYS A 253 5.56 3.46 -18.69
C LYS A 253 4.27 4.21 -19.07
N TYR A 254 3.24 4.10 -18.22
CA TYR A 254 1.90 4.65 -18.47
C TYR A 254 1.62 5.94 -17.72
N ILE A 255 2.50 6.38 -16.83
CA ILE A 255 2.36 7.65 -16.13
C ILE A 255 2.64 8.81 -17.06
N THR A 256 1.69 9.74 -17.14
CA THR A 256 1.76 10.99 -17.94
C THR A 256 1.63 12.21 -17.02
N GLY A 257 1.67 13.40 -17.58
CA GLY A 257 1.41 14.64 -16.85
C GLY A 257 -0.01 14.79 -16.30
N ASP A 258 -0.94 13.92 -16.73
CA ASP A 258 -2.31 13.87 -16.22
C ASP A 258 -2.44 13.06 -14.92
N PHE A 259 -1.33 12.46 -14.43
CA PHE A 259 -1.34 11.74 -13.15
C PHE A 259 -1.80 12.64 -12.01
N LEU A 260 -2.46 12.08 -11.02
CA LEU A 260 -3.02 12.88 -9.92
C LEU A 260 -1.90 13.58 -9.10
N PRO A 261 -2.18 14.75 -8.50
CA PRO A 261 -1.33 15.31 -7.46
C PRO A 261 -0.99 14.25 -6.43
N THR A 262 0.30 14.13 -6.11
CA THR A 262 0.83 12.98 -5.36
C THR A 262 1.56 13.42 -4.10
N PHE A 263 1.21 12.79 -2.97
CA PHE A 263 1.97 12.85 -1.73
C PHE A 263 2.81 11.59 -1.60
N ILE A 264 4.10 11.75 -1.33
CA ILE A 264 5.00 10.62 -1.12
C ILE A 264 5.63 10.79 0.25
N SER A 265 5.31 9.89 1.17
CA SER A 265 5.93 9.82 2.48
C SER A 265 6.79 8.57 2.58
N THR A 266 8.01 8.71 3.12
CA THR A 266 8.92 7.60 3.44
C THR A 266 9.68 7.91 4.72
N ALA A 267 10.56 7.02 5.16
CA ALA A 267 11.31 7.18 6.40
C ALA A 267 12.80 6.92 6.18
N ASN A 268 13.64 7.43 7.09
CA ASN A 268 15.11 7.32 6.95
C ASN A 268 15.63 5.87 7.07
N GLU A 269 14.94 5.00 7.82
CA GLU A 269 15.25 3.56 7.94
C GLU A 269 14.31 2.69 7.08
N ASP A 270 13.67 3.27 6.07
CA ASP A 270 12.84 2.53 5.13
C ASP A 270 13.71 1.75 4.13
N PHE A 271 13.58 0.43 4.10
CA PHE A 271 14.38 -0.43 3.22
C PHE A 271 14.10 -0.24 1.72
N ILE A 272 13.03 0.46 1.36
CA ILE A 272 12.68 0.87 -0.01
C ILE A 272 12.59 2.40 -0.17
N HIS A 273 13.31 3.14 0.68
CA HIS A 273 13.39 4.59 0.64
C HIS A 273 13.72 5.13 -0.77
N ASP A 274 14.58 4.45 -1.50
CA ASP A 274 14.98 4.81 -2.86
C ASP A 274 13.83 4.78 -3.86
N CYS A 275 12.84 3.90 -3.68
CA CYS A 275 11.62 3.86 -4.51
C CYS A 275 10.85 5.19 -4.39
N ALA A 276 10.67 5.69 -3.18
CA ALA A 276 9.96 6.95 -2.93
C ALA A 276 10.69 8.17 -3.54
N VAL A 277 12.01 8.25 -3.34
CA VAL A 277 12.84 9.34 -3.88
C VAL A 277 12.90 9.30 -5.41
N ARG A 278 13.02 8.11 -5.99
CA ARG A 278 13.02 7.92 -7.44
C ARG A 278 11.67 8.32 -8.05
N LEU A 279 10.57 7.94 -7.39
CA LEU A 279 9.23 8.28 -7.85
C LEU A 279 8.97 9.80 -7.83
N ASP A 280 9.41 10.52 -6.80
CA ASP A 280 9.32 11.98 -6.75
C ASP A 280 9.99 12.62 -7.98
N GLY A 281 11.24 12.28 -8.25
CA GLY A 281 11.96 12.79 -9.41
C GLY A 281 11.30 12.44 -10.74
N PHE A 282 10.78 11.22 -10.85
CA PHE A 282 10.10 10.74 -12.05
C PHE A 282 8.79 11.49 -12.31
N LEU A 283 7.94 11.64 -11.30
CA LEU A 283 6.67 12.34 -11.43
C LEU A 283 6.86 13.83 -11.73
N ARG A 284 7.81 14.50 -11.07
CA ARG A 284 8.17 15.91 -11.37
C ARG A 284 8.65 16.07 -12.80
N ALA A 285 9.45 15.14 -13.33
CA ALA A 285 9.88 15.15 -14.73
C ALA A 285 8.72 14.98 -15.72
N LYS A 286 7.59 14.40 -15.30
CA LYS A 286 6.33 14.32 -16.08
C LYS A 286 5.46 15.57 -15.92
N GLY A 287 5.81 16.51 -15.05
CA GLY A 287 5.01 17.72 -14.77
C GLY A 287 3.88 17.50 -13.77
N VAL A 288 3.90 16.38 -13.05
CA VAL A 288 2.94 16.09 -11.96
C VAL A 288 3.26 16.93 -10.74
N GLU A 289 2.23 17.44 -10.05
CA GLU A 289 2.40 18.09 -8.75
C GLU A 289 2.73 17.05 -7.68
N VAL A 290 3.91 17.18 -7.04
CA VAL A 290 4.38 16.21 -6.04
C VAL A 290 4.87 16.92 -4.81
N ILE A 291 4.44 16.43 -3.64
CA ILE A 291 5.03 16.74 -2.34
C ILE A 291 5.65 15.45 -1.81
N GLN A 292 6.99 15.43 -1.66
CA GLN A 292 7.72 14.29 -1.11
C GLN A 292 8.33 14.68 0.23
N LYS A 293 8.24 13.79 1.23
CA LYS A 293 8.86 13.96 2.53
C LYS A 293 9.45 12.65 3.04
N SER A 294 10.73 12.72 3.47
CA SER A 294 11.40 11.69 4.25
C SER A 294 11.35 12.06 5.72
N TRP A 295 10.93 11.15 6.57
CA TRP A 295 10.74 11.35 8.00
C TRP A 295 11.82 10.61 8.80
N GLY A 296 12.02 11.04 10.02
CA GLY A 296 13.06 10.48 10.87
C GLY A 296 14.44 11.12 10.64
N ASP A 297 15.34 10.88 11.55
CA ASP A 297 16.75 11.28 11.51
C ASP A 297 17.61 10.26 12.30
N GLU A 298 18.93 10.47 12.38
CA GLU A 298 19.83 9.58 13.11
C GLU A 298 19.50 9.41 14.61
N LYS A 299 18.84 10.41 15.23
CA LYS A 299 18.46 10.38 16.65
C LYS A 299 17.07 9.80 16.85
N HIS A 300 16.22 9.91 15.87
CA HIS A 300 14.82 9.49 15.87
C HIS A 300 14.55 8.70 14.58
N PRO A 301 15.13 7.48 14.46
CA PRO A 301 14.94 6.67 13.27
C PRO A 301 13.50 6.20 13.15
N GLU A 302 12.97 6.27 11.93
CA GLU A 302 11.62 5.78 11.62
C GLU A 302 11.71 4.64 10.60
N PRO A 303 10.99 3.54 10.84
CA PRO A 303 11.03 2.38 9.96
C PRO A 303 10.08 2.51 8.76
N HIS A 304 10.13 1.52 7.89
CA HIS A 304 9.16 1.31 6.82
C HIS A 304 7.70 1.39 7.32
N VAL A 305 6.85 2.12 6.59
CA VAL A 305 5.42 2.36 6.87
C VAL A 305 5.09 2.87 8.28
N PHE A 306 5.97 3.65 8.88
CA PHE A 306 5.80 4.19 10.25
C PHE A 306 4.48 4.96 10.44
N LEU A 307 3.92 5.55 9.38
CA LEU A 307 2.69 6.37 9.40
C LEU A 307 1.46 5.63 9.95
N ILE A 308 1.41 4.31 9.84
CA ILE A 308 0.29 3.53 10.37
C ILE A 308 0.33 3.36 11.89
N ASN A 309 1.47 3.64 12.55
CA ASN A 309 1.64 3.53 14.00
C ASN A 309 1.01 4.72 14.74
N GLN A 310 -0.22 4.56 15.19
CA GLN A 310 -0.97 5.63 15.88
C GLN A 310 -0.47 5.93 17.31
N LYS A 311 0.47 5.15 17.85
CA LYS A 311 1.19 5.49 19.11
C LYS A 311 2.39 6.40 18.87
N ASN A 312 2.95 6.40 17.67
CA ASN A 312 4.10 7.21 17.31
C ASN A 312 3.65 8.68 17.10
N GLU A 313 4.28 9.61 17.81
CA GLU A 313 3.94 11.03 17.72
C GLU A 313 4.31 11.64 16.36
N LEU A 314 5.46 11.22 15.80
CA LEU A 314 5.91 11.68 14.50
C LEU A 314 4.97 11.17 13.38
N ALA A 315 4.48 9.93 13.49
CA ALA A 315 3.49 9.39 12.56
C ALA A 315 2.18 10.19 12.60
N ARG A 316 1.68 10.54 13.81
CA ARG A 316 0.48 11.39 13.93
C ARG A 316 0.69 12.77 13.31
N LYS A 317 1.87 13.38 13.55
CA LYS A 317 2.25 14.67 12.95
C LYS A 317 2.33 14.57 11.42
N ALA A 318 2.93 13.51 10.88
CA ALA A 318 2.99 13.27 9.45
C ALA A 318 1.60 13.17 8.82
N ASN A 319 0.71 12.40 9.45
CA ASN A 319 -0.67 12.28 9.02
C ASN A 319 -1.46 13.61 9.10
N ASP A 320 -1.14 14.49 10.04
CA ASP A 320 -1.73 15.84 10.14
C ASP A 320 -1.23 16.74 8.99
N GLU A 321 0.08 16.72 8.69
CA GLU A 321 0.65 17.46 7.56
C GLU A 321 0.11 16.98 6.22
N ASP A 322 -0.02 15.67 6.01
CA ASP A 322 -0.60 15.10 4.80
C ASP A 322 -2.06 15.58 4.61
N ARG A 323 -2.85 15.60 5.69
CA ARG A 323 -4.21 16.17 5.67
C ARG A 323 -4.23 17.65 5.27
N GLU A 324 -3.37 18.48 5.86
CA GLU A 324 -3.30 19.92 5.57
C GLU A 324 -2.95 20.15 4.09
N LYS A 325 -2.01 19.39 3.55
CA LYS A 325 -1.60 19.47 2.16
C LYS A 325 -2.69 18.98 1.19
N ILE A 326 -3.39 17.91 1.53
CA ILE A 326 -4.56 17.44 0.77
C ILE A 326 -5.61 18.57 0.66
N ILE A 327 -5.93 19.23 1.77
CA ILE A 327 -6.88 20.33 1.81
C ILE A 327 -6.39 21.53 0.97
N GLU A 328 -5.10 21.86 1.04
CA GLU A 328 -4.49 22.94 0.28
C GLU A 328 -4.60 22.71 -1.24
N ILE A 329 -4.24 21.51 -1.71
CA ILE A 329 -4.28 21.16 -3.14
C ILE A 329 -5.70 21.20 -3.69
N VAL A 330 -6.67 20.71 -2.94
CA VAL A 330 -8.07 20.64 -3.42
C VAL A 330 -8.87 21.87 -3.12
N LYS A 331 -8.33 22.84 -2.39
CA LYS A 331 -8.99 24.10 -2.01
C LYS A 331 -10.41 23.89 -1.45
N ILE A 332 -10.52 22.92 -0.53
CA ILE A 332 -11.74 22.65 0.25
C ILE A 332 -11.80 23.62 1.44
#